data_d30083891eee6bf51f3da74a3f98fc70
#
_entry.id   d30083891eee6bf51f3da74a3f98fc70
#
_cell.length_a   1.000
_cell.length_b   1.000
_cell.length_c   1.000
_cell.angle_alpha   90.00
_cell.angle_beta   90.00
_cell.angle_gamma   90.00
#
_symmetry.space_group_name_H-M   'P 1'
#
loop_
_entity.id
_entity.type
_entity.pdbx_description
1 polymer ?
#
loop_
_entity_poly.entity_id
_entity_poly.type
_entity_poly.pdbx_seq_one_letter_code
_entity_poly.pdbx_strand_id
1 'polypeptide(L)'
;KIACFIVRSKAQGKLEVVGIGHQVSKGMKNGNIVDMLAVEESIRAAVESAEQMAGENVRLITACFAGGQLDSKLISFDVSIAGHEIGDADLQRALDPAWLYAQQSADCEVIHTLPVGYSIDGNKGVRDPRGMYGDKLGVNMHIITGAKAALRNLELCVQRCHLDIEK
;
A
#
# COMPACT_ATOMS: atom_id res chain seq x y z
N LYS A 1 2.10 -12.66 14.66
CA LYS A 1 1.64 -13.75 13.79
C LYS A 1 1.95 -13.38 12.34
N ILE A 2 2.33 -14.37 11.54
CA ILE A 2 2.43 -14.27 10.08
C ILE A 2 1.29 -15.11 9.52
N ALA A 3 0.56 -14.56 8.55
CA ALA A 3 -0.51 -15.25 7.85
C ALA A 3 -0.31 -15.10 6.34
N CYS A 4 -0.54 -16.18 5.60
CA CYS A 4 -0.55 -16.22 4.15
C CYS A 4 -1.95 -16.67 3.69
N PHE A 5 -2.51 -15.94 2.73
CA PHE A 5 -3.76 -16.29 2.07
C PHE A 5 -3.52 -16.37 0.57
N ILE A 6 -3.80 -17.52 -0.02
CA ILE A 6 -3.80 -17.69 -1.48
C ILE A 6 -5.23 -17.50 -1.95
N VAL A 7 -5.42 -16.54 -2.86
CA VAL A 7 -6.74 -16.11 -3.30
C VAL A 7 -6.83 -16.26 -4.82
N ARG A 8 -7.91 -16.88 -5.29
CA ARG A 8 -8.21 -17.02 -6.72
C ARG A 8 -9.36 -16.10 -7.11
N SER A 9 -9.19 -15.32 -8.18
CA SER A 9 -10.27 -14.52 -8.74
C SER A 9 -11.22 -15.41 -9.54
N LYS A 10 -12.52 -15.35 -9.22
CA LYS A 10 -13.61 -15.99 -9.99
C LYS A 10 -14.28 -14.97 -10.91
N ALA A 11 -15.13 -15.48 -11.80
CA ALA A 11 -16.00 -14.65 -12.62
C ALA A 11 -16.80 -13.66 -11.76
N GLN A 12 -17.05 -12.46 -12.28
CA GLN A 12 -17.73 -11.35 -11.61
C GLN A 12 -16.94 -10.72 -10.44
N GLY A 13 -15.59 -10.85 -10.41
CA GLY A 13 -14.74 -10.21 -9.39
C GLY A 13 -14.86 -10.81 -7.98
N LYS A 14 -15.51 -11.97 -7.83
CA LYS A 14 -15.53 -12.69 -6.55
C LYS A 14 -14.18 -13.31 -6.26
N LEU A 15 -13.71 -13.14 -5.04
CA LEU A 15 -12.46 -13.74 -4.54
C LEU A 15 -12.79 -15.00 -3.74
N GLU A 16 -12.04 -16.06 -3.98
CA GLU A 16 -12.10 -17.31 -3.24
C GLU A 16 -10.75 -17.57 -2.59
N VAL A 17 -10.75 -17.81 -1.29
CA VAL A 17 -9.55 -18.23 -0.56
C VAL A 17 -9.36 -19.72 -0.79
N VAL A 18 -8.26 -20.10 -1.44
CA VAL A 18 -7.93 -21.50 -1.78
C VAL A 18 -6.83 -22.08 -0.92
N GLY A 19 -6.06 -21.24 -0.25
CA GLY A 19 -5.00 -21.66 0.68
C GLY A 19 -4.86 -20.71 1.84
N ILE A 20 -4.63 -21.26 3.03
CA ILE A 20 -4.43 -20.52 4.27
C ILE A 20 -3.26 -21.13 5.01
N GLY A 21 -2.29 -20.30 5.37
CA GLY A 21 -1.22 -20.68 6.28
C GLY A 21 -1.04 -19.61 7.36
N HIS A 22 -0.73 -20.02 8.57
CA HIS A 22 -0.42 -19.08 9.64
C HIS A 22 0.62 -19.65 10.58
N GLN A 23 1.51 -18.79 11.09
CA GLN A 23 2.57 -19.15 12.03
C GLN A 23 2.70 -18.11 13.14
N VAL A 24 3.23 -18.56 14.26
CA VAL A 24 3.69 -17.63 15.28
C VAL A 24 4.90 -16.88 14.71
N SER A 25 4.83 -15.56 14.69
CA SER A 25 5.93 -14.72 14.22
C SER A 25 7.09 -14.79 15.22
N LYS A 26 8.09 -15.59 14.90
CA LYS A 26 9.39 -15.59 15.59
C LYS A 26 10.27 -14.52 14.94
N GLY A 27 11.19 -13.94 15.71
CA GLY A 27 12.14 -12.96 15.19
C GLY A 27 11.58 -11.56 14.98
N MET A 28 10.33 -11.29 15.39
CA MET A 28 9.73 -9.95 15.37
C MET A 28 9.38 -9.44 16.76
N LYS A 29 9.62 -8.16 17.01
CA LYS A 29 9.23 -7.47 18.25
C LYS A 29 8.60 -6.12 17.91
N ASN A 30 7.36 -5.89 18.37
CA ASN A 30 6.61 -4.66 18.08
C ASN A 30 6.57 -4.30 16.59
N GLY A 31 6.42 -5.30 15.72
CA GLY A 31 6.38 -5.11 14.27
C GLY A 31 7.75 -4.93 13.61
N ASN A 32 8.85 -4.86 14.36
CA ASN A 32 10.20 -4.77 13.81
C ASN A 32 10.86 -6.13 13.76
N ILE A 33 11.64 -6.38 12.72
CA ILE A 33 12.46 -7.59 12.59
C ILE A 33 13.68 -7.43 13.50
N VAL A 34 13.87 -8.39 14.42
CA VAL A 34 15.02 -8.46 15.35
C VAL A 34 15.88 -9.70 15.11
N ASP A 35 15.33 -10.69 14.39
CA ASP A 35 16.05 -11.90 13.95
C ASP A 35 15.51 -12.30 12.58
N MET A 36 16.32 -12.05 11.54
CA MET A 36 15.92 -12.27 10.15
C MET A 36 15.68 -13.75 9.85
N LEU A 37 16.56 -14.65 10.35
CA LEU A 37 16.43 -16.09 10.07
C LEU A 37 15.13 -16.65 10.66
N ALA A 38 14.80 -16.28 11.89
CA ALA A 38 13.58 -16.72 12.54
C ALA A 38 12.31 -16.17 11.82
N VAL A 39 12.37 -14.96 11.23
CA VAL A 39 11.29 -14.41 10.43
C VAL A 39 11.17 -15.16 9.10
N GLU A 40 12.27 -15.41 8.40
CA GLU A 40 12.31 -16.19 7.15
C GLU A 40 11.71 -17.59 7.35
N GLU A 41 12.09 -18.32 8.40
CA GLU A 41 11.49 -19.62 8.73
C GLU A 41 9.99 -19.53 8.97
N SER A 42 9.53 -18.48 9.67
CA SER A 42 8.11 -18.27 9.94
C SER A 42 7.32 -17.91 8.68
N ILE A 43 7.91 -17.13 7.77
CA ILE A 43 7.29 -16.80 6.46
C ILE A 43 7.19 -18.06 5.61
N ARG A 44 8.30 -18.80 5.47
CA ARG A 44 8.34 -20.04 4.66
C ARG A 44 7.31 -21.04 5.14
N ALA A 45 7.25 -21.32 6.44
CA ALA A 45 6.28 -22.26 6.99
C ALA A 45 4.81 -21.82 6.79
N ALA A 46 4.52 -20.51 6.84
CA ALA A 46 3.18 -20.01 6.56
C ALA A 46 2.81 -20.13 5.08
N VAL A 47 3.75 -19.84 4.18
CA VAL A 47 3.54 -19.95 2.72
C VAL A 47 3.40 -21.41 2.31
N GLU A 48 4.29 -22.30 2.73
CA GLU A 48 4.23 -23.75 2.44
C GLU A 48 2.89 -24.37 2.88
N SER A 49 2.39 -23.97 4.07
CA SER A 49 1.08 -24.43 4.54
C SER A 49 -0.06 -23.97 3.63
N ALA A 50 -0.01 -22.71 3.15
CA ALA A 50 -1.03 -22.19 2.23
C ALA A 50 -0.94 -22.85 0.85
N GLU A 51 0.26 -23.07 0.32
CA GLU A 51 0.51 -23.74 -0.96
C GLU A 51 0.05 -25.20 -0.97
N GLN A 52 0.35 -25.92 0.11
CA GLN A 52 -0.15 -27.32 0.27
C GLN A 52 -1.66 -27.39 0.24
N MET A 53 -2.36 -26.44 0.88
CA MET A 53 -3.82 -26.38 0.87
C MET A 53 -4.36 -25.99 -0.50
N ALA A 54 -3.70 -25.04 -1.19
CA ALA A 54 -4.13 -24.54 -2.50
C ALA A 54 -3.82 -25.54 -3.64
N GLY A 55 -2.82 -26.42 -3.45
CA GLY A 55 -2.30 -27.32 -4.48
C GLY A 55 -1.46 -26.61 -5.56
N GLU A 56 -0.97 -25.42 -5.29
CA GLU A 56 -0.18 -24.60 -6.21
C GLU A 56 0.88 -23.78 -5.47
N ASN A 57 2.00 -23.49 -6.13
CA ASN A 57 3.06 -22.65 -5.58
C ASN A 57 2.85 -21.21 -6.00
N VAL A 58 3.18 -20.27 -5.11
CA VAL A 58 3.10 -18.84 -5.36
C VAL A 58 4.51 -18.24 -5.35
N ARG A 59 4.73 -17.24 -6.18
CA ARG A 59 5.97 -16.49 -6.24
C ARG A 59 5.74 -15.00 -6.00
N LEU A 60 4.66 -14.47 -6.54
CA LEU A 60 4.33 -13.06 -6.44
C LEU A 60 3.30 -12.85 -5.35
N ILE A 61 3.58 -11.95 -4.42
CA ILE A 61 2.73 -11.69 -3.25
C ILE A 61 2.45 -10.21 -3.05
N THR A 62 1.33 -9.91 -2.44
CA THR A 62 1.06 -8.62 -1.82
C THR A 62 1.35 -8.72 -0.33
N ALA A 63 2.25 -7.91 0.19
CA ALA A 63 2.64 -7.92 1.60
C ALA A 63 1.94 -6.82 2.38
N CYS A 64 1.31 -7.18 3.52
CA CYS A 64 0.78 -6.21 4.47
C CYS A 64 1.81 -5.97 5.58
N PHE A 65 2.22 -4.73 5.74
CA PHE A 65 3.17 -4.30 6.75
C PHE A 65 2.46 -3.56 7.89
N ALA A 66 2.63 -4.04 9.12
CA ALA A 66 1.94 -3.50 10.30
C ALA A 66 2.90 -3.06 11.42
N GLY A 67 4.14 -2.73 11.08
CA GLY A 67 5.18 -2.35 12.03
C GLY A 67 6.11 -1.27 11.50
N GLY A 68 7.20 -0.98 12.24
CA GLY A 68 8.30 -0.20 11.69
C GLY A 68 8.04 1.29 11.53
N GLN A 69 7.48 1.94 12.53
CA GLN A 69 7.29 3.40 12.54
C GLN A 69 6.48 3.88 11.31
N LEU A 70 5.29 3.33 11.15
CA LEU A 70 4.33 3.87 10.19
C LEU A 70 3.88 5.26 10.63
N ASP A 71 3.93 6.20 9.70
CA ASP A 71 3.34 7.54 9.87
C ASP A 71 2.23 7.74 8.84
N SER A 72 1.19 8.44 9.23
CA SER A 72 0.01 8.67 8.42
C SER A 72 -0.37 10.14 8.47
N LYS A 73 -0.38 10.79 7.31
CA LYS A 73 -0.70 12.22 7.20
C LYS A 73 -1.84 12.44 6.21
N LEU A 74 -2.72 13.37 6.58
CA LEU A 74 -3.74 13.90 5.69
C LEU A 74 -3.32 15.30 5.25
N ILE A 75 -3.10 15.50 3.94
CA ILE A 75 -2.59 16.75 3.37
C ILE A 75 -3.49 17.18 2.23
N SER A 76 -3.79 18.47 2.18
CA SER A 76 -4.60 19.06 1.11
C SER A 76 -3.70 19.82 0.13
N PHE A 77 -3.93 19.60 -1.15
CA PHE A 77 -3.29 20.33 -2.24
C PHE A 77 -4.36 20.97 -3.11
N ASP A 78 -4.05 22.14 -3.64
CA ASP A 78 -4.96 22.88 -4.54
C ASP A 78 -4.23 23.21 -5.84
N VAL A 79 -4.92 23.04 -6.97
CA VAL A 79 -4.44 23.45 -8.29
C VAL A 79 -5.47 24.35 -8.97
N SER A 80 -4.96 25.34 -9.73
CA SER A 80 -5.83 26.21 -10.53
C SER A 80 -6.31 25.49 -11.78
N ILE A 81 -7.61 25.60 -12.05
CA ILE A 81 -8.29 25.05 -13.24
C ILE A 81 -8.68 26.16 -14.22
N ALA A 82 -8.68 27.42 -13.75
CA ALA A 82 -8.99 28.59 -14.57
C ALA A 82 -10.36 28.50 -15.31
N GLY A 83 -11.36 27.90 -14.67
CA GLY A 83 -12.75 27.89 -15.16
C GLY A 83 -13.08 26.92 -16.28
N HIS A 84 -12.12 26.04 -16.69
CA HIS A 84 -12.45 25.01 -17.69
C HIS A 84 -13.03 23.74 -17.04
N GLU A 85 -13.52 22.83 -17.86
CA GLU A 85 -14.01 21.53 -17.44
C GLU A 85 -12.84 20.67 -16.91
N ILE A 86 -13.01 20.11 -15.71
CA ILE A 86 -12.00 19.28 -15.05
C ILE A 86 -11.89 17.93 -15.75
N GLY A 87 -10.69 17.61 -16.23
CA GLY A 87 -10.36 16.34 -16.88
C GLY A 87 -9.32 15.52 -16.13
N ASP A 88 -8.96 14.37 -16.71
CA ASP A 88 -7.94 13.47 -16.12
C ASP A 88 -6.56 14.15 -15.96
N ALA A 89 -6.22 15.06 -16.89
CA ALA A 89 -4.96 15.81 -16.80
C ALA A 89 -4.91 16.73 -15.58
N ASP A 90 -6.01 17.33 -15.19
CA ASP A 90 -6.12 18.18 -14.00
C ASP A 90 -6.02 17.35 -12.73
N LEU A 91 -6.64 16.18 -12.73
CA LEU A 91 -6.51 15.22 -11.61
C LEU A 91 -5.07 14.78 -11.43
N GLN A 92 -4.36 14.39 -12.49
CA GLN A 92 -2.94 14.04 -12.40
C GLN A 92 -2.12 15.20 -11.82
N ARG A 93 -2.31 16.41 -12.35
CA ARG A 93 -1.63 17.62 -11.86
C ARG A 93 -1.93 17.93 -10.39
N ALA A 94 -3.14 17.60 -9.90
CA ALA A 94 -3.51 17.76 -8.50
C ALA A 94 -2.86 16.71 -7.59
N LEU A 95 -2.52 15.52 -8.11
CA LEU A 95 -1.87 14.44 -7.37
C LEU A 95 -0.35 14.57 -7.30
N ASP A 96 0.29 15.22 -8.30
CA ASP A 96 1.75 15.38 -8.38
C ASP A 96 2.40 15.99 -7.13
N PRO A 97 1.85 17.05 -6.50
CA PRO A 97 2.44 17.63 -5.28
C PRO A 97 2.51 16.65 -4.11
N ALA A 98 1.57 15.70 -4.03
CA ALA A 98 1.55 14.69 -2.98
C ALA A 98 2.75 13.72 -3.08
N TRP A 99 3.10 13.33 -4.30
CA TRP A 99 4.29 12.51 -4.56
C TRP A 99 5.59 13.22 -4.18
N LEU A 100 5.71 14.49 -4.56
CA LEU A 100 6.88 15.31 -4.22
C LEU A 100 7.00 15.50 -2.70
N TYR A 101 5.90 15.77 -2.01
CA TYR A 101 5.87 15.90 -0.55
C TYR A 101 6.29 14.59 0.14
N ALA A 102 5.78 13.47 -0.34
CA ALA A 102 6.04 12.16 0.24
C ALA A 102 7.51 11.73 0.13
N GLN A 103 8.24 12.21 -0.90
CA GLN A 103 9.66 11.91 -1.13
C GLN A 103 10.64 12.79 -0.33
N GLN A 104 10.17 13.78 0.43
CA GLN A 104 11.04 14.73 1.13
C GLN A 104 11.81 14.11 2.32
N SER A 105 11.39 12.96 2.84
CA SER A 105 12.07 12.32 3.96
C SER A 105 13.12 11.33 3.48
N ALA A 106 14.39 11.53 3.86
CA ALA A 106 15.48 10.62 3.52
C ALA A 106 15.34 9.24 4.19
N ASP A 107 14.75 9.20 5.39
CA ASP A 107 14.68 8.01 6.26
C ASP A 107 13.37 7.22 6.12
N CYS A 108 12.37 7.79 5.42
CA CYS A 108 11.07 7.16 5.21
C CYS A 108 10.86 6.84 3.72
N GLU A 109 10.05 5.82 3.49
CA GLU A 109 9.58 5.41 2.17
C GLU A 109 8.05 5.49 2.14
N VAL A 110 7.51 5.89 0.99
CA VAL A 110 6.07 5.99 0.78
C VAL A 110 5.50 4.61 0.53
N ILE A 111 4.53 4.21 1.34
CA ILE A 111 3.80 2.96 1.17
C ILE A 111 2.54 3.20 0.35
N HIS A 112 1.78 4.24 0.70
CA HIS A 112 0.55 4.61 -0.02
C HIS A 112 0.39 6.11 -0.14
N THR A 113 -0.16 6.52 -1.28
CA THR A 113 -0.60 7.89 -1.54
C THR A 113 -2.00 7.81 -2.14
N LEU A 114 -3.03 8.06 -1.33
CA LEU A 114 -4.42 7.79 -1.67
C LEU A 114 -5.24 9.09 -1.65
N PRO A 115 -5.93 9.47 -2.74
CA PRO A 115 -6.90 10.54 -2.70
C PRO A 115 -8.13 10.08 -1.89
N VAL A 116 -8.49 10.84 -0.86
CA VAL A 116 -9.63 10.53 0.02
C VAL A 116 -10.81 11.47 -0.18
N GLY A 117 -10.67 12.49 -0.99
CA GLY A 117 -11.75 13.41 -1.36
C GLY A 117 -11.26 14.61 -2.15
N TYR A 118 -12.18 15.22 -2.85
CA TYR A 118 -11.94 16.40 -3.67
C TYR A 118 -12.81 17.58 -3.20
N SER A 119 -12.40 18.78 -3.61
CA SER A 119 -13.17 20.00 -3.43
C SER A 119 -13.05 20.86 -4.69
N ILE A 120 -14.11 21.61 -5.03
CA ILE A 120 -14.13 22.58 -6.11
C ILE A 120 -14.48 23.93 -5.50
N ASP A 121 -13.62 24.93 -5.69
CA ASP A 121 -13.78 26.29 -5.14
C ASP A 121 -14.08 26.28 -3.62
N GLY A 122 -13.42 25.36 -2.88
CA GLY A 122 -13.61 25.18 -1.45
C GLY A 122 -14.82 24.34 -1.03
N ASN A 123 -15.70 23.95 -1.96
CA ASN A 123 -16.83 23.08 -1.68
C ASN A 123 -16.35 21.61 -1.57
N LYS A 124 -16.36 21.08 -0.36
CA LYS A 124 -15.86 19.73 -0.03
C LYS A 124 -16.87 18.63 -0.34
N GLY A 125 -16.40 17.39 -0.37
CA GLY A 125 -17.26 16.19 -0.50
C GLY A 125 -17.51 15.77 -1.93
N VAL A 126 -16.79 16.33 -2.89
CA VAL A 126 -16.80 15.88 -4.28
C VAL A 126 -16.10 14.50 -4.34
N ARG A 127 -16.79 13.50 -4.91
CA ARG A 127 -16.24 12.13 -5.07
C ARG A 127 -15.43 11.98 -6.35
N ASP A 128 -15.98 12.51 -7.44
CA ASP A 128 -15.34 12.56 -8.75
C ASP A 128 -15.55 13.95 -9.34
N PRO A 129 -14.51 14.77 -9.52
CA PRO A 129 -14.63 16.11 -10.03
C PRO A 129 -14.66 16.19 -11.56
N ARG A 130 -14.46 15.07 -12.28
CA ARG A 130 -14.43 15.04 -13.74
C ARG A 130 -15.76 15.52 -14.34
N GLY A 131 -15.68 16.36 -15.38
CA GLY A 131 -16.85 16.96 -16.01
C GLY A 131 -17.45 18.15 -15.24
N MET A 132 -16.90 18.51 -14.08
CA MET A 132 -17.32 19.69 -13.32
C MET A 132 -16.47 20.90 -13.71
N TYR A 133 -17.04 22.09 -13.53
CA TYR A 133 -16.38 23.38 -13.79
C TYR A 133 -16.01 24.04 -12.45
N GLY A 134 -14.91 24.77 -12.43
CA GLY A 134 -14.46 25.54 -11.28
C GLY A 134 -13.13 26.23 -11.53
N ASP A 135 -12.77 27.16 -10.67
CA ASP A 135 -11.49 27.88 -10.77
C ASP A 135 -10.36 27.12 -10.04
N LYS A 136 -10.72 26.35 -9.01
CA LYS A 136 -9.78 25.70 -8.12
C LYS A 136 -10.20 24.27 -7.78
N LEU A 137 -9.35 23.30 -8.10
CA LEU A 137 -9.51 21.90 -7.70
C LEU A 137 -8.64 21.63 -6.48
N GLY A 138 -9.25 21.24 -5.36
CA GLY A 138 -8.57 20.75 -4.18
C GLY A 138 -8.63 19.23 -4.08
N VAL A 139 -7.54 18.60 -3.64
CA VAL A 139 -7.47 17.17 -3.34
C VAL A 139 -6.95 16.95 -1.92
N ASN A 140 -7.65 16.12 -1.16
CA ASN A 140 -7.18 15.63 0.14
C ASN A 140 -6.49 14.29 -0.06
N MET A 141 -5.21 14.23 0.29
CA MET A 141 -4.37 13.04 0.13
C MET A 141 -4.08 12.42 1.48
N HIS A 142 -4.30 11.11 1.58
CA HIS A 142 -3.83 10.29 2.69
C HIS A 142 -2.49 9.67 2.29
N ILE A 143 -1.43 10.10 2.95
CA ILE A 143 -0.06 9.65 2.68
C ILE A 143 0.38 8.78 3.84
N ILE A 144 0.79 7.56 3.54
CA ILE A 144 1.32 6.59 4.51
C ILE A 144 2.77 6.33 4.18
N THR A 145 3.63 6.53 5.18
CA THR A 145 5.07 6.29 5.07
C THR A 145 5.53 5.30 6.14
N GLY A 146 6.63 4.62 5.88
CA GLY A 146 7.28 3.72 6.83
C GLY A 146 8.77 3.94 6.86
N ALA A 147 9.43 3.54 7.95
CA ALA A 147 10.89 3.60 8.05
C ALA A 147 11.53 2.73 6.97
N LYS A 148 12.36 3.34 6.13
CA LYS A 148 13.01 2.71 4.96
C LYS A 148 13.79 1.45 5.32
N ALA A 149 14.51 1.45 6.45
CA ALA A 149 15.26 0.30 6.91
C ALA A 149 14.35 -0.88 7.29
N ALA A 150 13.19 -0.60 7.91
CA ALA A 150 12.23 -1.63 8.30
C ALA A 150 11.57 -2.28 7.08
N LEU A 151 11.19 -1.48 6.08
CA LEU A 151 10.61 -1.95 4.82
C LEU A 151 11.62 -2.80 4.05
N ARG A 152 12.88 -2.36 3.93
CA ARG A 152 13.95 -3.13 3.27
C ARG A 152 14.25 -4.45 3.95
N ASN A 153 14.24 -4.48 5.28
CA ASN A 153 14.44 -5.72 6.02
C ASN A 153 13.31 -6.71 5.75
N LEU A 154 12.06 -6.25 5.69
CA LEU A 154 10.92 -7.10 5.33
C LEU A 154 11.05 -7.63 3.90
N GLU A 155 11.32 -6.75 2.95
CA GLU A 155 11.53 -7.11 1.55
C GLU A 155 12.62 -8.17 1.41
N LEU A 156 13.75 -8.00 2.09
CA LEU A 156 14.85 -8.95 2.05
C LEU A 156 14.47 -10.31 2.64
N CYS A 157 13.70 -10.37 3.76
CA CYS A 157 13.20 -11.62 4.31
C CYS A 157 12.28 -12.35 3.32
N VAL A 158 11.39 -11.61 2.64
CA VAL A 158 10.47 -12.16 1.63
C VAL A 158 11.25 -12.71 0.43
N GLN A 159 12.21 -11.95 -0.10
CA GLN A 159 13.05 -12.36 -1.23
C GLN A 159 13.88 -13.63 -0.92
N ARG A 160 14.41 -13.75 0.31
CA ARG A 160 15.12 -14.94 0.76
C ARG A 160 14.23 -16.17 0.94
N CYS A 161 12.92 -15.97 0.97
CA CYS A 161 11.93 -17.05 0.88
C CYS A 161 11.53 -17.37 -0.58
N HIS A 162 12.24 -16.85 -1.58
CA HIS A 162 11.95 -17.00 -3.02
C HIS A 162 10.61 -16.40 -3.46
N LEU A 163 10.16 -15.36 -2.75
CA LEU A 163 8.95 -14.61 -3.03
C LEU A 163 9.31 -13.21 -3.51
N ASP A 164 8.53 -12.70 -4.43
CA ASP A 164 8.63 -11.34 -4.97
C ASP A 164 7.43 -10.51 -4.50
N ILE A 165 7.67 -9.31 -3.98
CA ILE A 165 6.59 -8.41 -3.56
C ILE A 165 6.12 -7.62 -4.79
N GLU A 166 4.84 -7.76 -5.14
CA GLU A 166 4.20 -6.97 -6.18
C GLU A 166 3.72 -5.62 -5.62
N LYS A 167 3.28 -5.64 -4.34
CA LYS A 167 2.69 -4.47 -3.70
C LYS A 167 2.72 -4.57 -2.18
#